data_d98f43c3e554beb85d5b7ccd7b3ab282
#
_entry.id   d98f43c3e554beb85d5b7ccd7b3ab282
#
_cell.length_a   1.000
_cell.length_b   1.000
_cell.length_c   1.000
_cell.angle_alpha   90.00
_cell.angle_beta   90.00
_cell.angle_gamma   90.00
#
_symmetry.space_group_name_H-M   'P 1'
#
loop_
_entity.id
_entity.type
_entity.pdbx_description
1 polymer ?
#
loop_
_entity_poly.entity_id
_entity_poly.type
_entity_poly.pdbx_seq_one_letter_code
_entity_poly.pdbx_strand_id
1 'polypeptide(L)'
;YACGAGDAMIEKSVLTSNASNSVKGPRTMLGIRNDGSIAILVCDGRSNGTADGMTLREAAMKLYEMGCKDVINLDGGGSSVASARYPGQADVPVISAPSDGSPRKCANFIVFVDTGDRNEDERYVSVYPKDALVLAGGSIELSGYSYNSSYYPGNKYDDGFYVVSGGGEIDGN
;
A
#
# COMPACT_ATOMS: atom_id res chain seq x y z
N TYR A 1 4.10 23.71 -4.91
CA TYR A 1 4.81 22.91 -3.90
C TYR A 1 5.88 22.09 -4.59
N ALA A 2 7.02 21.89 -3.97
CA ALA A 2 8.13 21.06 -4.47
C ALA A 2 8.54 20.07 -3.38
N CYS A 3 8.80 18.83 -3.79
CA CYS A 3 9.38 17.79 -2.96
C CYS A 3 10.74 17.42 -3.56
N GLY A 4 11.78 17.38 -2.72
CA GLY A 4 13.08 16.86 -3.13
C GLY A 4 12.95 15.38 -3.43
N ALA A 5 13.44 14.97 -4.60
CA ALA A 5 13.50 13.58 -5.02
C ALA A 5 14.95 13.19 -5.30
N GLY A 6 15.21 11.89 -5.32
CA GLY A 6 16.45 11.34 -5.81
C GLY A 6 16.47 11.31 -7.35
N ASP A 7 17.38 10.51 -7.88
CA ASP A 7 17.60 10.41 -9.31
C ASP A 7 16.41 9.76 -10.04
N ALA A 8 16.25 10.15 -11.31
CA ALA A 8 15.37 9.43 -12.21
C ALA A 8 15.91 8.01 -12.46
N MET A 9 15.04 7.02 -12.31
CA MET A 9 15.36 5.62 -12.54
C MET A 9 14.95 5.17 -13.94
N ILE A 10 13.81 5.70 -14.42
CA ILE A 10 13.30 5.50 -15.78
C ILE A 10 12.86 6.85 -16.32
N GLU A 11 13.26 7.15 -17.55
CA GLU A 11 12.85 8.33 -18.29
C GLU A 11 12.35 7.91 -19.68
N LYS A 12 11.13 8.31 -20.03
CA LYS A 12 10.50 7.99 -21.33
C LYS A 12 10.62 6.49 -21.67
N SER A 13 10.33 5.65 -20.68
CA SER A 13 10.40 4.17 -20.77
C SER A 13 11.82 3.61 -20.96
N VAL A 14 12.85 4.37 -20.69
CA VAL A 14 14.25 3.93 -20.77
C VAL A 14 14.87 3.93 -19.37
N LEU A 15 15.46 2.80 -18.99
CA LEU A 15 16.16 2.67 -17.71
C LEU A 15 17.44 3.52 -17.74
N THR A 16 17.61 4.37 -16.72
CA THR A 16 18.79 5.23 -16.59
C THR A 16 19.98 4.50 -15.94
N SER A 17 21.18 5.06 -16.04
CA SER A 17 22.36 4.56 -15.33
C SER A 17 22.27 4.65 -13.80
N ASN A 18 21.39 5.52 -13.28
CA ASN A 18 21.15 5.68 -11.84
C ASN A 18 20.55 4.42 -11.19
N ALA A 19 19.89 3.57 -11.96
CA ALA A 19 19.35 2.30 -11.50
C ALA A 19 20.41 1.18 -11.35
N SER A 20 21.69 1.50 -11.36
CA SER A 20 22.81 0.52 -11.34
C SER A 20 23.13 -0.05 -9.94
N ASN A 21 22.65 0.57 -8.87
CA ASN A 21 22.93 0.10 -7.51
C ASN A 21 22.33 -1.28 -7.24
N SER A 22 23.18 -2.24 -6.87
CA SER A 22 22.83 -3.63 -6.61
C SER A 22 22.51 -3.94 -5.14
N VAL A 23 22.66 -2.98 -4.23
CA VAL A 23 22.38 -3.18 -2.80
C VAL A 23 20.88 -3.22 -2.56
N LYS A 24 20.39 -4.31 -1.99
CA LYS A 24 19.00 -4.45 -1.55
C LYS A 24 18.71 -3.65 -0.29
N GLY A 25 17.50 -3.17 -0.17
CA GLY A 25 17.00 -2.46 1.01
C GLY A 25 15.60 -1.89 0.81
N PRO A 26 15.04 -1.23 1.85
CA PRO A 26 13.77 -0.55 1.72
C PRO A 26 13.84 0.53 0.66
N ARG A 27 12.78 0.64 -0.15
CA ARG A 27 12.70 1.59 -1.27
C ARG A 27 11.37 2.30 -1.28
N THR A 28 11.43 3.57 -1.68
CA THR A 28 10.25 4.37 -2.01
C THR A 28 10.46 4.96 -3.39
N MET A 29 9.55 4.69 -4.32
CA MET A 29 9.60 5.22 -5.68
C MET A 29 8.23 5.68 -6.13
N LEU A 30 8.23 6.67 -7.02
CA LEU A 30 7.03 7.20 -7.65
C LEU A 30 7.17 7.07 -9.15
N GLY A 31 6.13 6.56 -9.81
CA GLY A 31 6.06 6.44 -11.26
C GLY A 31 4.83 7.12 -11.84
N ILE A 32 4.95 7.59 -13.08
CA ILE A 32 3.86 8.20 -13.85
C ILE A 32 3.61 7.33 -15.07
N ARG A 33 2.35 6.93 -15.27
CA ARG A 33 1.88 6.19 -16.44
C ARG A 33 1.58 7.12 -17.62
N ASN A 34 1.35 6.52 -18.80
CA ASN A 34 1.02 7.28 -20.02
C ASN A 34 -0.31 8.04 -19.93
N ASP A 35 -1.26 7.54 -19.17
CA ASP A 35 -2.56 8.18 -18.91
C ASP A 35 -2.49 9.29 -17.85
N GLY A 36 -1.31 9.56 -17.30
CA GLY A 36 -1.08 10.55 -16.25
C GLY A 36 -1.33 10.03 -14.83
N SER A 37 -1.81 8.80 -14.68
CA SER A 37 -1.97 8.22 -13.36
C SER A 37 -0.63 7.96 -12.67
N ILE A 38 -0.64 8.05 -11.34
CA ILE A 38 0.55 7.92 -10.49
C ILE A 38 0.53 6.54 -9.82
N ALA A 39 1.68 5.88 -9.79
CA ALA A 39 1.90 4.70 -8.99
C ALA A 39 3.00 4.96 -7.96
N ILE A 40 2.79 4.48 -6.74
CA ILE A 40 3.81 4.52 -5.68
C ILE A 40 4.17 3.09 -5.32
N LEU A 41 5.47 2.87 -5.15
CA LEU A 41 6.02 1.65 -4.61
C LEU A 41 6.71 1.98 -3.29
N VAL A 42 6.29 1.32 -2.23
CA VAL A 42 7.04 1.23 -0.97
C VAL A 42 7.38 -0.23 -0.76
N CYS A 43 8.66 -0.52 -0.63
CA CYS A 43 9.17 -1.87 -0.40
C CYS A 43 9.84 -1.92 0.96
N ASP A 44 9.41 -2.84 1.81
CA ASP A 44 10.07 -3.14 3.07
C ASP A 44 11.42 -3.83 2.82
N GLY A 45 12.29 -3.82 3.82
CA GLY A 45 13.59 -4.49 3.72
C GLY A 45 14.40 -4.33 4.99
N ARG A 46 15.56 -5.00 5.04
CA ARG A 46 16.46 -5.04 6.22
C ARG A 46 15.77 -5.55 7.49
N SER A 47 14.69 -6.29 7.36
CA SER A 47 13.98 -6.86 8.50
C SER A 47 14.41 -8.30 8.69
N ASN A 48 15.19 -8.53 9.72
CA ASN A 48 15.75 -9.80 10.25
C ASN A 48 15.07 -11.09 9.70
N GLY A 49 15.41 -11.48 8.46
CA GLY A 49 14.96 -12.72 7.84
C GLY A 49 13.55 -12.71 7.21
N THR A 50 12.82 -11.58 7.27
CA THR A 50 11.47 -11.49 6.69
C THR A 50 11.44 -10.72 5.35
N ALA A 51 12.32 -9.74 5.16
CA ALA A 51 12.42 -9.01 3.90
C ALA A 51 13.82 -8.44 3.68
N ASP A 52 14.45 -8.78 2.56
CA ASP A 52 15.74 -8.20 2.15
C ASP A 52 15.58 -6.80 1.54
N GLY A 53 14.43 -6.53 0.94
CA GLY A 53 14.16 -5.35 0.14
C GLY A 53 14.50 -5.56 -1.34
N MET A 54 14.56 -4.45 -2.07
CA MET A 54 14.85 -4.42 -3.51
C MET A 54 16.08 -3.59 -3.81
N THR A 55 16.77 -3.92 -4.91
CA THR A 55 17.71 -3.01 -5.56
C THR A 55 16.95 -1.85 -6.21
N LEU A 56 17.65 -0.76 -6.58
CA LEU A 56 17.02 0.34 -7.32
C LEU A 56 16.44 -0.13 -8.65
N ARG A 57 17.15 -1.03 -9.33
CA ARG A 57 16.70 -1.60 -10.61
C ARG A 57 15.43 -2.44 -10.45
N GLU A 58 15.39 -3.35 -9.48
CA GLU A 58 14.22 -4.20 -9.23
C GLU A 58 12.98 -3.35 -8.93
N ALA A 59 13.11 -2.35 -8.05
CA ALA A 59 12.01 -1.46 -7.69
C ALA A 59 11.52 -0.61 -8.88
N ALA A 60 12.44 -0.06 -9.68
CA ALA A 60 12.11 0.69 -10.88
C ALA A 60 11.40 -0.18 -11.92
N MET A 61 11.88 -1.40 -12.13
CA MET A 61 11.26 -2.34 -13.08
C MET A 61 9.87 -2.77 -12.65
N LYS A 62 9.59 -2.88 -11.34
CA LYS A 62 8.22 -3.12 -10.84
C LYS A 62 7.26 -2.02 -11.27
N LEU A 63 7.64 -0.76 -11.16
CA LEU A 63 6.82 0.36 -11.63
C LEU A 63 6.71 0.38 -13.16
N TYR A 64 7.78 0.01 -13.88
CA TYR A 64 7.71 -0.14 -15.33
C TYR A 64 6.72 -1.23 -15.77
N GLU A 65 6.73 -2.40 -15.13
CA GLU A 65 5.77 -3.48 -15.34
C GLU A 65 4.31 -3.04 -15.07
N MET A 66 4.12 -2.07 -14.17
CA MET A 66 2.83 -1.42 -13.90
C MET A 66 2.45 -0.35 -14.93
N GLY A 67 3.23 -0.16 -16.00
CA GLY A 67 2.99 0.78 -17.08
C GLY A 67 3.53 2.19 -16.84
N CYS A 68 4.41 2.41 -15.87
CA CYS A 68 5.03 3.71 -15.64
C CYS A 68 6.12 3.97 -16.69
N LYS A 69 6.03 5.10 -17.37
CA LYS A 69 7.02 5.57 -18.36
C LYS A 69 8.15 6.37 -17.74
N ASP A 70 7.89 7.05 -16.65
CA ASP A 70 8.87 7.80 -15.87
C ASP A 70 8.82 7.35 -14.43
N VAL A 71 9.97 7.14 -13.80
CA VAL A 71 10.10 6.68 -12.42
C VAL A 71 11.23 7.44 -11.71
N ILE A 72 10.94 7.97 -10.53
CA ILE A 72 11.91 8.62 -9.67
C ILE A 72 12.09 7.84 -8.37
N ASN A 73 13.32 7.81 -7.87
CA ASN A 73 13.62 7.31 -6.54
C ASN A 73 13.37 8.41 -5.51
N LEU A 74 12.79 8.05 -4.39
CA LEU A 74 12.63 8.92 -3.21
C LEU A 74 13.57 8.43 -2.11
N ASP A 75 13.55 9.09 -0.95
CA ASP A 75 14.31 8.63 0.21
C ASP A 75 13.88 7.21 0.61
N GLY A 76 14.86 6.38 0.88
CA GLY A 76 14.70 4.95 1.15
C GLY A 76 15.11 4.57 2.57
N GLY A 77 15.42 3.28 2.77
CA GLY A 77 15.86 2.80 4.08
C GLY A 77 14.80 3.00 5.16
N GLY A 78 15.19 3.50 6.32
CA GLY A 78 14.29 3.76 7.45
C GLY A 78 13.22 4.84 7.20
N SER A 79 13.38 5.64 6.13
CA SER A 79 12.38 6.62 5.69
C SER A 79 11.28 6.02 4.82
N SER A 80 11.44 4.77 4.35
CA SER A 80 10.39 4.05 3.59
C SER A 80 9.27 3.63 4.52
N VAL A 81 8.18 4.39 4.50
CA VAL A 81 6.97 4.14 5.30
C VAL A 81 5.74 4.41 4.43
N ALA A 82 4.78 3.53 4.49
CA ALA A 82 3.46 3.71 3.88
C ALA A 82 2.38 3.63 4.95
N SER A 83 1.44 4.56 4.87
CA SER A 83 0.20 4.54 5.64
C SER A 83 -0.97 4.69 4.67
N ALA A 84 -2.02 3.94 4.88
CA ALA A 84 -3.21 4.05 4.05
C ALA A 84 -4.46 3.79 4.89
N ARG A 85 -5.53 4.48 4.51
CA ARG A 85 -6.86 4.16 5.03
C ARG A 85 -7.41 2.97 4.25
N TYR A 86 -7.88 1.97 4.97
CA TYR A 86 -8.67 0.91 4.35
C TYR A 86 -10.13 1.35 4.16
N PRO A 87 -10.79 0.89 3.09
CA PRO A 87 -12.20 1.20 2.87
C PRO A 87 -13.05 0.89 4.10
N GLY A 88 -13.85 1.85 4.52
CA GLY A 88 -14.72 1.72 5.68
C GLY A 88 -14.05 1.91 7.05
N GLN A 89 -12.75 2.21 7.09
CA GLN A 89 -12.05 2.50 8.34
C GLN A 89 -11.73 3.99 8.47
N ALA A 90 -11.85 4.53 9.67
CA ALA A 90 -11.53 5.95 9.94
C ALA A 90 -10.03 6.18 10.08
N ASP A 91 -9.30 5.18 10.58
CA ASP A 91 -7.88 5.27 10.86
C ASP A 91 -7.03 5.17 9.60
N VAL A 92 -5.81 5.70 9.67
CA VAL A 92 -4.78 5.63 8.64
C VAL A 92 -3.57 4.88 9.20
N PRO A 93 -3.66 3.57 9.37
CA PRO A 93 -2.58 2.79 9.95
C PRO A 93 -1.34 2.77 9.07
N VAL A 94 -0.18 2.51 9.67
CA VAL A 94 1.03 2.13 8.95
C VAL A 94 0.82 0.72 8.38
N ILE A 95 0.95 0.59 7.07
CA ILE A 95 0.74 -0.66 6.33
C ILE A 95 2.03 -1.31 5.84
N SER A 96 3.17 -0.65 6.03
CA SER A 96 4.51 -1.16 5.76
C SER A 96 5.20 -1.57 7.06
N ALA A 97 6.33 -2.29 6.95
CA ALA A 97 7.18 -2.66 8.08
C ALA A 97 8.48 -1.83 8.06
N PRO A 98 8.52 -0.66 8.73
CA PRO A 98 9.68 0.20 8.73
C PRO A 98 10.94 -0.51 9.27
N SER A 99 12.07 -0.42 8.56
CA SER A 99 13.30 -1.10 8.93
C SER A 99 13.92 -0.61 10.24
N ASP A 100 13.50 0.56 10.75
CA ASP A 100 13.92 1.10 12.06
C ASP A 100 13.02 0.58 13.21
N GLY A 101 12.08 -0.33 12.93
CA GLY A 101 11.12 -0.85 13.91
C GLY A 101 9.94 0.08 14.19
N SER A 102 10.03 1.34 13.78
CA SER A 102 8.97 2.36 13.88
C SER A 102 9.14 3.42 12.79
N PRO A 103 8.08 4.16 12.44
CA PRO A 103 8.19 5.24 11.46
C PRO A 103 9.21 6.30 11.89
N ARG A 104 10.15 6.59 10.99
CA ARG A 104 11.14 7.65 11.19
C ARG A 104 10.48 9.02 11.11
N LYS A 105 10.94 9.96 11.92
CA LYS A 105 10.55 11.38 11.77
C LYS A 105 11.15 11.93 10.48
N CYS A 106 10.30 12.26 9.51
CA CYS A 106 10.69 12.85 8.23
C CYS A 106 10.20 14.30 8.16
N ALA A 107 10.93 15.12 7.40
CA ALA A 107 10.61 16.54 7.27
C ALA A 107 9.39 16.81 6.38
N ASN A 108 9.07 15.88 5.48
CA ASN A 108 7.95 15.98 4.55
C ASN A 108 7.37 14.61 4.20
N PHE A 109 6.17 14.62 3.64
CA PHE A 109 5.43 13.44 3.22
C PHE A 109 4.74 13.71 1.88
N ILE A 110 4.55 12.66 1.08
CA ILE A 110 3.62 12.70 -0.05
C ILE A 110 2.29 12.17 0.45
N VAL A 111 1.23 12.96 0.30
CA VAL A 111 -0.11 12.62 0.74
C VAL A 111 -1.05 12.63 -0.44
N PHE A 112 -1.82 11.56 -0.61
CA PHE A 112 -2.93 11.47 -1.54
C PHE A 112 -4.21 11.65 -0.75
N VAL A 113 -4.99 12.64 -1.11
CA VAL A 113 -6.25 12.96 -0.45
C VAL A 113 -7.37 12.77 -1.45
N ASP A 114 -8.33 11.92 -1.11
CA ASP A 114 -9.58 11.85 -1.83
C ASP A 114 -10.39 13.11 -1.49
N THR A 115 -10.84 13.83 -2.53
CA THR A 115 -11.66 15.03 -2.44
C THR A 115 -13.13 14.77 -2.80
N GLY A 116 -13.53 13.49 -2.92
CA GLY A 116 -14.90 13.08 -3.18
C GLY A 116 -15.90 13.50 -2.09
N ASP A 117 -17.18 13.40 -2.38
CA ASP A 117 -18.25 13.78 -1.45
C ASP A 117 -18.28 12.82 -0.25
N ARG A 118 -18.15 13.39 0.96
CA ARG A 118 -18.21 12.65 2.21
C ARG A 118 -19.65 12.29 2.62
N ASN A 119 -20.64 12.95 2.05
CA ASN A 119 -22.05 12.78 2.39
C ASN A 119 -22.79 11.85 1.41
N GLU A 120 -22.04 11.19 0.49
CA GLU A 120 -22.62 10.21 -0.40
C GLU A 120 -23.09 8.97 0.37
N ASP A 121 -24.21 8.39 -0.04
CA ASP A 121 -24.76 7.19 0.60
C ASP A 121 -23.77 6.02 0.59
N GLU A 122 -23.77 5.26 1.68
CA GLU A 122 -22.98 4.03 1.80
C GLU A 122 -23.47 2.99 0.80
N ARG A 123 -22.59 2.48 -0.06
CA ARG A 123 -22.94 1.53 -1.14
C ARG A 123 -22.09 0.27 -1.16
N TYR A 124 -21.02 0.26 -0.39
CA TYR A 124 -20.03 -0.81 -0.42
C TYR A 124 -19.78 -1.34 0.99
N VAL A 125 -19.42 -2.61 1.06
CA VAL A 125 -18.99 -3.24 2.30
C VAL A 125 -17.62 -3.88 2.09
N SER A 126 -16.72 -3.70 3.05
CA SER A 126 -15.45 -4.41 3.12
C SER A 126 -15.42 -5.30 4.34
N VAL A 127 -14.96 -6.53 4.16
CA VAL A 127 -14.76 -7.50 5.25
C VAL A 127 -13.27 -7.57 5.57
N TYR A 128 -12.92 -7.62 6.83
CA TYR A 128 -11.55 -7.74 7.33
C TYR A 128 -11.39 -8.90 8.30
N PRO A 129 -10.24 -9.55 8.30
CA PRO A 129 -9.12 -9.33 7.38
C PRO A 129 -9.46 -9.71 5.94
N LYS A 130 -8.81 -9.06 4.95
CA LYS A 130 -9.02 -9.35 3.51
C LYS A 130 -8.53 -10.75 3.16
N ASP A 131 -7.39 -11.13 3.72
CA ASP A 131 -6.78 -12.44 3.57
C ASP A 131 -6.32 -12.92 4.94
N ALA A 132 -6.51 -14.19 5.21
CA ALA A 132 -6.07 -14.81 6.44
C ALA A 132 -5.72 -16.28 6.24
N LEU A 133 -4.70 -16.75 6.96
CA LEU A 133 -4.35 -18.16 7.05
C LEU A 133 -4.74 -18.65 8.45
N VAL A 134 -5.65 -19.60 8.50
CA VAL A 134 -6.11 -20.22 9.75
C VAL A 134 -5.73 -21.69 9.74
N LEU A 135 -5.16 -22.17 10.83
CA LEU A 135 -4.85 -23.59 10.99
C LEU A 135 -6.15 -24.39 11.11
N ALA A 136 -6.11 -25.66 10.72
CA ALA A 136 -7.26 -26.57 10.86
C ALA A 136 -7.76 -26.62 12.32
N GLY A 137 -9.04 -26.36 12.52
CA GLY A 137 -9.67 -26.23 13.83
C GLY A 137 -9.49 -24.87 14.53
N GLY A 138 -8.78 -23.92 13.89
CA GLY A 138 -8.70 -22.54 14.36
C GLY A 138 -9.87 -21.69 13.86
N SER A 139 -10.04 -20.52 14.45
CA SER A 139 -11.04 -19.53 14.07
C SER A 139 -10.42 -18.15 13.82
N ILE A 140 -11.12 -17.30 13.10
CA ILE A 140 -10.75 -15.91 12.86
C ILE A 140 -11.99 -15.04 12.99
N GLU A 141 -11.82 -13.89 13.61
CA GLU A 141 -12.88 -12.89 13.69
C GLU A 141 -12.97 -12.10 12.39
N LEU A 142 -14.17 -11.97 11.85
CA LEU A 142 -14.47 -11.15 10.67
C LEU A 142 -15.19 -9.87 11.11
N SER A 143 -14.80 -8.75 10.50
CA SER A 143 -15.46 -7.46 10.71
C SER A 143 -15.85 -6.84 9.37
N GLY A 144 -17.10 -6.42 9.24
CA GLY A 144 -17.62 -5.69 8.09
C GLY A 144 -17.70 -4.18 8.36
N TYR A 145 -17.39 -3.38 7.35
CA TYR A 145 -17.54 -1.94 7.39
C TYR A 145 -18.13 -1.43 6.09
N SER A 146 -19.19 -0.65 6.20
CA SER A 146 -19.76 0.05 5.06
C SER A 146 -18.94 1.30 4.71
N TYR A 147 -19.00 1.71 3.46
CA TYR A 147 -18.35 2.93 2.97
C TYR A 147 -18.98 3.42 1.66
N ASN A 148 -18.77 4.70 1.36
CA ASN A 148 -19.22 5.32 0.11
C ASN A 148 -18.20 5.15 -1.02
N SER A 149 -18.48 5.68 -2.21
CA SER A 149 -17.61 5.60 -3.39
C SER A 149 -16.24 6.28 -3.19
N SER A 150 -16.12 7.19 -2.23
CA SER A 150 -14.88 7.88 -1.83
C SER A 150 -14.17 7.22 -0.64
N TYR A 151 -14.50 5.97 -0.32
CA TYR A 151 -13.92 5.19 0.79
C TYR A 151 -14.12 5.80 2.18
N TYR A 152 -15.04 6.77 2.35
CA TYR A 152 -15.36 7.28 3.67
C TYR A 152 -16.11 6.22 4.48
N PRO A 153 -15.72 6.06 5.76
CA PRO A 153 -16.33 5.05 6.62
C PRO A 153 -17.78 5.41 6.92
N GLY A 154 -18.63 4.42 6.80
CA GLY A 154 -19.99 4.40 7.31
C GLY A 154 -20.08 3.62 8.61
N ASN A 155 -21.18 2.89 8.78
CA ASN A 155 -21.42 2.09 9.96
C ASN A 155 -20.69 0.74 9.92
N LYS A 156 -20.46 0.15 11.08
CA LYS A 156 -20.08 -1.25 11.16
C LYS A 156 -21.21 -2.09 10.55
N TYR A 157 -20.85 -3.01 9.67
CA TYR A 157 -21.81 -3.88 9.01
C TYR A 157 -22.02 -5.14 9.85
N ASP A 158 -23.23 -5.34 10.32
CA ASP A 158 -23.61 -6.41 11.24
C ASP A 158 -24.66 -7.40 10.67
N ASP A 159 -24.99 -7.31 9.38
CA ASP A 159 -26.04 -8.12 8.73
C ASP A 159 -25.62 -9.58 8.43
N GLY A 160 -24.60 -10.07 9.11
CA GLY A 160 -24.14 -11.44 8.99
C GLY A 160 -23.26 -11.72 7.78
N PHE A 161 -22.58 -12.84 7.85
CA PHE A 161 -21.68 -13.33 6.81
C PHE A 161 -22.07 -14.73 6.42
N TYR A 162 -21.77 -15.14 5.19
CA TYR A 162 -21.96 -16.51 4.75
C TYR A 162 -20.81 -17.00 3.89
N VAL A 163 -20.56 -18.30 3.90
CA VAL A 163 -19.52 -18.92 3.09
C VAL A 163 -19.99 -19.02 1.64
N VAL A 164 -19.24 -18.45 0.70
CA VAL A 164 -19.54 -18.53 -0.74
C VAL A 164 -18.97 -19.79 -1.37
N SER A 165 -17.78 -20.21 -0.93
CA SER A 165 -17.11 -21.42 -1.42
C SER A 165 -16.08 -21.91 -0.41
N GLY A 166 -15.80 -23.23 -0.43
CA GLY A 166 -14.85 -23.86 0.49
C GLY A 166 -15.51 -24.57 1.66
N GLY A 167 -14.69 -25.07 2.58
CA GLY A 167 -15.13 -25.81 3.77
C GLY A 167 -14.88 -25.00 5.04
N GLY A 168 -15.81 -24.20 5.44
CA GLY A 168 -15.76 -23.48 6.69
C GLY A 168 -17.18 -23.22 7.22
N GLU A 169 -17.26 -22.95 8.48
CA GLU A 169 -18.50 -22.53 9.13
C GLU A 169 -18.30 -21.10 9.66
N ILE A 170 -19.37 -20.32 9.64
CA ILE A 170 -19.37 -18.99 10.24
C ILE A 170 -20.24 -19.07 11.49
N ASP A 171 -19.59 -18.90 12.64
CA ASP A 171 -20.26 -18.80 13.92
C ASP A 171 -20.58 -17.32 14.18
N GLY A 172 -21.82 -17.05 14.48
CA GLY A 172 -22.24 -15.72 14.87
C GLY A 172 -23.48 -15.23 14.15
N ASN A 173 -24.09 -14.25 14.74
CA ASN A 173 -25.40 -13.67 14.39
C ASN A 173 -25.40 -12.91 13.08
#